data_d511718f326b1d21d9c96bfc90b5b12d
#
_entry.id   d511718f326b1d21d9c96bfc90b5b12d
#
_cell.length_a   1.000
_cell.length_b   1.000
_cell.length_c   1.000
_cell.angle_alpha   90.00
_cell.angle_beta   90.00
_cell.angle_gamma   90.00
#
_symmetry.space_group_name_H-M   'P 1'
#
loop_
_entity.id
_entity.type
_entity.pdbx_description
1 polymer ?
#
loop_
_entity_poly.entity_id
_entity_poly.type
_entity_poly.pdbx_seq_one_letter_code
_entity_poly.pdbx_strand_id
1 'polypeptide(L)'
;NRLLESDNKEIRKQHDSIRKTIKTINKLNSQFSQEYTVAIDEVFKALEEHNIRLLDETQLNDEQQAYLKTYYHERLNGYTNPIWFSEIDERGQLEDNRIYLLIKKTEPADGLRLPKSSLAIIKVPDREHGRFVKVPSSDGFDNIMYLDDVVRYCLPLIFIGFKPSTFQAYSFKFTKDAEMEMENDFEYGVLPKVAKGVSSRRRGEPVRLIY
;
A
#
# COMPACT_ATOMS: atom_id res chain seq x y z
N ASN A 1 -23.91 -13.26 -4.41
CA ASN A 1 -24.08 -14.64 -4.87
C ASN A 1 -25.45 -15.25 -4.51
N ARG A 2 -26.05 -15.01 -3.34
CA ARG A 2 -27.38 -15.52 -2.96
C ARG A 2 -28.52 -15.03 -3.88
N LEU A 3 -28.41 -13.83 -4.49
CA LEU A 3 -29.38 -13.28 -5.42
C LEU A 3 -29.31 -13.91 -6.83
N LEU A 4 -28.21 -14.60 -7.15
CA LEU A 4 -27.98 -15.23 -8.47
C LEU A 4 -28.76 -16.53 -8.68
N GLU A 5 -29.15 -17.20 -7.61
CA GLU A 5 -29.79 -18.54 -7.62
C GLU A 5 -31.32 -18.49 -7.56
N SER A 6 -31.91 -17.29 -7.50
CA SER A 6 -33.35 -17.12 -7.34
C SER A 6 -34.10 -17.15 -8.66
N ASP A 7 -35.15 -17.97 -8.74
CA ASP A 7 -36.07 -18.06 -9.87
C ASP A 7 -37.12 -16.94 -9.93
N ASN A 8 -37.14 -16.04 -8.99
CA ASN A 8 -38.08 -14.94 -8.92
C ASN A 8 -37.74 -13.85 -9.96
N LYS A 9 -38.69 -13.50 -10.80
CA LYS A 9 -38.56 -12.55 -11.94
C LYS A 9 -38.19 -11.12 -11.46
N GLU A 10 -38.62 -10.74 -10.29
CA GLU A 10 -38.32 -9.44 -9.68
C GLU A 10 -36.84 -9.36 -9.20
N ILE A 11 -36.36 -10.42 -8.58
CA ILE A 11 -34.97 -10.55 -8.13
C ILE A 11 -34.03 -10.56 -9.34
N ARG A 12 -34.41 -11.20 -10.46
CA ARG A 12 -33.62 -11.16 -11.71
C ARG A 12 -33.51 -9.74 -12.29
N LYS A 13 -34.61 -8.97 -12.32
CA LYS A 13 -34.60 -7.57 -12.78
C LYS A 13 -33.71 -6.70 -11.91
N GLN A 14 -33.80 -6.84 -10.59
CA GLN A 14 -32.95 -6.13 -9.64
C GLN A 14 -31.47 -6.49 -9.84
N HIS A 15 -31.18 -7.75 -10.07
CA HIS A 15 -29.85 -8.26 -10.35
C HIS A 15 -29.27 -7.69 -11.66
N ASP A 16 -30.07 -7.62 -12.73
CA ASP A 16 -29.64 -7.02 -14.00
C ASP A 16 -29.38 -5.51 -13.87
N SER A 17 -30.17 -4.82 -13.05
CA SER A 17 -29.93 -3.41 -12.74
C SER A 17 -28.61 -3.23 -12.00
N ILE A 18 -28.35 -4.03 -10.97
CA ILE A 18 -27.10 -4.00 -10.20
C ILE A 18 -25.91 -4.29 -11.10
N ARG A 19 -25.97 -5.30 -11.97
CA ARG A 19 -24.92 -5.60 -12.95
C ARG A 19 -24.62 -4.43 -13.89
N LYS A 20 -25.65 -3.76 -14.40
CA LYS A 20 -25.49 -2.58 -15.26
C LYS A 20 -24.80 -1.45 -14.50
N THR A 21 -25.19 -1.21 -13.26
CA THR A 21 -24.60 -0.20 -12.39
C THR A 21 -23.12 -0.52 -12.13
N ILE A 22 -22.78 -1.75 -11.75
CA ILE A 22 -21.37 -2.18 -11.53
C ILE A 22 -20.56 -2.01 -12.83
N LYS A 23 -21.11 -2.40 -13.98
CA LYS A 23 -20.43 -2.22 -15.27
C LYS A 23 -20.16 -0.74 -15.57
N THR A 24 -21.13 0.14 -15.27
CA THR A 24 -20.97 1.59 -15.45
C THR A 24 -19.91 2.14 -14.50
N ILE A 25 -19.93 1.76 -13.22
CA ILE A 25 -18.93 2.14 -12.25
C ILE A 25 -17.53 1.71 -12.69
N ASN A 26 -17.37 0.47 -13.10
CA ASN A 26 -16.07 -0.04 -13.56
C ASN A 26 -15.57 0.72 -14.81
N LYS A 27 -16.46 1.03 -15.75
CA LYS A 27 -16.10 1.85 -16.92
C LYS A 27 -15.63 3.25 -16.51
N LEU A 28 -16.39 3.94 -15.65
CA LEU A 28 -16.03 5.27 -15.16
C LEU A 28 -14.72 5.24 -14.38
N ASN A 29 -14.53 4.23 -13.53
CA ASN A 29 -13.29 4.06 -12.78
C ASN A 29 -12.07 3.83 -13.70
N SER A 30 -12.24 3.04 -14.77
CA SER A 30 -11.18 2.84 -15.77
C SER A 30 -10.84 4.15 -16.51
N GLN A 31 -11.84 4.92 -16.91
CA GLN A 31 -11.65 6.24 -17.54
C GLN A 31 -10.93 7.19 -16.58
N PHE A 32 -11.41 7.29 -15.35
CA PHE A 32 -10.78 8.11 -14.31
C PHE A 32 -9.31 7.70 -14.08
N SER A 33 -9.01 6.41 -14.02
CA SER A 33 -7.63 5.94 -13.85
C SER A 33 -6.73 6.35 -15.01
N GLN A 34 -7.23 6.31 -16.25
CA GLN A 34 -6.48 6.76 -17.42
C GLN A 34 -6.23 8.27 -17.40
N GLU A 35 -7.27 9.07 -17.14
CA GLU A 35 -7.16 10.53 -17.03
C GLU A 35 -6.20 10.93 -15.89
N TYR A 36 -6.27 10.23 -14.76
CA TYR A 36 -5.37 10.44 -13.63
C TYR A 36 -3.92 10.15 -14.01
N THR A 37 -3.65 9.04 -14.71
CA THR A 37 -2.28 8.72 -15.15
C THR A 37 -1.71 9.81 -16.05
N VAL A 38 -2.50 10.28 -17.04
CA VAL A 38 -2.07 11.36 -17.94
C VAL A 38 -1.77 12.64 -17.15
N ALA A 39 -2.67 13.03 -16.24
CA ALA A 39 -2.48 14.24 -15.44
C ALA A 39 -1.22 14.16 -14.54
N ILE A 40 -0.93 13.00 -13.96
CA ILE A 40 0.28 12.78 -13.16
C ILE A 40 1.54 12.87 -14.02
N ASP A 41 1.54 12.29 -15.21
CA ASP A 41 2.66 12.37 -16.15
C ASP A 41 2.94 13.83 -16.58
N GLU A 42 1.89 14.63 -16.80
CA GLU A 42 2.01 16.06 -17.09
C GLU A 42 2.61 16.83 -15.90
N VAL A 43 2.19 16.52 -14.67
CA VAL A 43 2.76 17.13 -13.46
C VAL A 43 4.24 16.80 -13.32
N PHE A 44 4.64 15.55 -13.54
CA PHE A 44 6.05 15.17 -13.44
C PHE A 44 6.91 15.86 -14.51
N LYS A 45 6.42 16.00 -15.75
CA LYS A 45 7.11 16.77 -16.79
C LYS A 45 7.27 18.24 -16.40
N ALA A 46 6.21 18.85 -15.85
CA ALA A 46 6.28 20.23 -15.39
C ALA A 46 7.26 20.40 -14.21
N LEU A 47 7.35 19.42 -13.31
CA LEU A 47 8.35 19.44 -12.23
C LEU A 47 9.78 19.39 -12.78
N GLU A 48 10.05 18.58 -13.81
CA GLU A 48 11.37 18.54 -14.46
C GLU A 48 11.74 19.88 -15.11
N GLU A 49 10.78 20.60 -15.70
CA GLU A 49 11.00 21.96 -16.24
C GLU A 49 11.39 22.97 -15.14
N HIS A 50 11.04 22.68 -13.90
CA HIS A 50 11.42 23.45 -12.71
C HIS A 50 12.61 22.85 -11.94
N ASN A 51 13.39 21.98 -12.58
CA ASN A 51 14.56 21.30 -12.01
C ASN A 51 14.22 20.43 -10.80
N ILE A 52 13.02 19.88 -10.72
CA ILE A 52 12.62 18.90 -9.71
C ILE A 52 12.44 17.55 -10.40
N ARG A 53 13.18 16.53 -9.96
CA ARG A 53 13.11 15.20 -10.56
C ARG A 53 12.68 14.17 -9.52
N LEU A 54 11.67 13.36 -9.87
CA LEU A 54 11.27 12.18 -9.10
C LEU A 54 12.11 10.99 -9.57
N LEU A 55 12.85 10.38 -8.62
CA LEU A 55 13.64 9.17 -8.86
C LEU A 55 12.96 7.97 -8.20
N ASP A 56 13.14 6.80 -8.79
CA ASP A 56 12.86 5.51 -8.17
C ASP A 56 14.15 4.82 -7.69
N GLU A 57 14.01 3.66 -7.05
CA GLU A 57 15.13 2.91 -6.46
C GLU A 57 16.11 2.35 -7.48
N THR A 58 15.79 2.36 -8.78
CA THR A 58 16.65 1.85 -9.86
C THR A 58 17.53 2.91 -10.51
N GLN A 59 17.25 4.20 -10.24
CA GLN A 59 17.89 5.34 -10.91
C GLN A 59 18.98 6.01 -10.05
N LEU A 60 19.37 5.42 -8.96
CA LEU A 60 20.27 6.00 -7.96
C LEU A 60 21.74 5.89 -8.36
N ASN A 61 22.47 7.01 -8.25
CA ASN A 61 23.92 7.02 -8.31
C ASN A 61 24.55 6.60 -6.96
N ASP A 62 25.89 6.43 -6.93
CA ASP A 62 26.61 5.96 -5.75
C ASP A 62 26.47 6.88 -4.54
N GLU A 63 26.46 8.20 -4.75
CA GLU A 63 26.28 9.19 -3.68
C GLU A 63 24.88 9.09 -3.06
N GLN A 64 23.85 8.98 -3.88
CA GLN A 64 22.48 8.81 -3.46
C GLN A 64 22.27 7.47 -2.73
N GLN A 65 22.89 6.41 -3.22
CA GLN A 65 22.85 5.10 -2.56
C GLN A 65 23.51 5.15 -1.16
N ALA A 66 24.67 5.81 -1.04
CA ALA A 66 25.34 6.00 0.25
C ALA A 66 24.48 6.84 1.21
N TYR A 67 23.89 7.93 0.70
CA TYR A 67 22.98 8.76 1.48
C TYR A 67 21.79 7.98 2.00
N LEU A 68 21.12 7.18 1.16
CA LEU A 68 19.94 6.41 1.56
C LEU A 68 20.26 5.33 2.61
N LYS A 69 21.45 4.73 2.56
CA LYS A 69 21.90 3.81 3.63
C LYS A 69 22.02 4.53 4.97
N THR A 70 22.61 5.72 4.97
CA THR A 70 22.71 6.57 6.19
C THR A 70 21.32 7.00 6.65
N TYR A 71 20.48 7.48 5.73
CA TYR A 71 19.09 7.89 6.02
C TYR A 71 18.27 6.74 6.65
N TYR A 72 18.45 5.52 6.13
CA TYR A 72 17.81 4.34 6.71
C TYR A 72 18.20 4.14 8.17
N HIS A 73 19.51 4.14 8.48
CA HIS A 73 19.98 3.91 9.84
C HIS A 73 19.55 5.00 10.81
N GLU A 74 19.55 6.25 10.38
CA GLU A 74 19.22 7.40 11.23
C GLU A 74 17.72 7.65 11.38
N ARG A 75 16.92 7.34 10.37
CA ARG A 75 15.52 7.77 10.29
C ARG A 75 14.51 6.63 10.20
N LEU A 76 14.79 5.58 9.44
CA LEU A 76 13.82 4.54 9.12
C LEU A 76 13.99 3.26 9.95
N ASN A 77 15.18 3.05 10.52
CA ASN A 77 15.45 1.89 11.36
C ASN A 77 14.53 1.92 12.59
N GLY A 78 13.81 0.83 12.82
CA GLY A 78 12.79 0.73 13.87
C GLY A 78 11.35 1.07 13.43
N TYR A 79 11.16 1.78 12.32
CA TYR A 79 9.83 2.05 11.74
C TYR A 79 9.43 1.07 10.64
N THR A 80 10.39 0.38 10.05
CA THR A 80 10.22 -0.50 8.89
C THR A 80 10.34 -1.99 9.23
N ASN A 81 9.90 -2.37 10.42
CA ASN A 81 9.94 -3.77 10.86
C ASN A 81 9.01 -4.63 9.98
N PRO A 82 9.54 -5.70 9.36
CA PRO A 82 8.70 -6.60 8.56
C PRO A 82 7.80 -7.44 9.45
N ILE A 83 6.55 -7.60 9.04
CA ILE A 83 5.58 -8.54 9.61
C ILE A 83 5.47 -9.69 8.62
N TRP A 84 5.79 -10.88 9.05
CA TRP A 84 5.66 -12.06 8.18
C TRP A 84 4.20 -12.37 7.92
N PHE A 85 3.88 -12.75 6.69
CA PHE A 85 2.51 -13.05 6.31
C PHE A 85 1.89 -14.18 7.15
N SER A 86 2.71 -15.13 7.60
CA SER A 86 2.32 -16.20 8.51
C SER A 86 1.98 -15.75 9.94
N GLU A 87 2.36 -14.52 10.31
CA GLU A 87 2.16 -13.95 11.65
C GLU A 87 1.02 -12.93 11.66
N ILE A 88 0.44 -12.63 10.49
CA ILE A 88 -0.68 -11.70 10.40
C ILE A 88 -1.93 -12.37 10.95
N ASP A 89 -2.40 -11.89 12.08
CA ASP A 89 -3.69 -12.28 12.64
C ASP A 89 -4.82 -11.64 11.82
N GLU A 90 -5.86 -12.41 11.54
CA GLU A 90 -6.86 -12.15 10.48
C GLU A 90 -7.60 -10.81 10.57
N ARG A 91 -7.49 -10.03 11.64
CA ARG A 91 -8.41 -8.89 11.84
C ARG A 91 -7.86 -7.57 12.39
N GLY A 92 -6.57 -7.41 12.70
CA GLY A 92 -6.20 -6.22 13.47
C GLY A 92 -4.90 -5.51 13.16
N GLN A 93 -3.95 -6.13 12.52
CA GLN A 93 -2.58 -5.59 12.42
C GLN A 93 -2.40 -4.53 11.33
N LEU A 94 -3.21 -4.56 10.26
CA LEU A 94 -3.12 -3.59 9.19
C LEU A 94 -4.10 -2.43 9.43
N GLU A 95 -3.57 -1.22 9.40
CA GLU A 95 -4.32 0.02 9.60
C GLU A 95 -4.99 0.45 8.30
N ASP A 96 -6.19 1.01 8.42
CA ASP A 96 -6.92 1.60 7.29
C ASP A 96 -6.17 2.79 6.69
N ASN A 97 -6.25 2.91 5.37
CA ASN A 97 -5.74 4.06 4.62
C ASN A 97 -4.23 4.33 4.83
N ARG A 98 -3.42 3.27 5.02
CA ARG A 98 -1.96 3.32 5.11
C ARG A 98 -1.32 2.69 3.88
N ILE A 99 -0.11 3.08 3.60
CA ILE A 99 0.70 2.50 2.53
C ILE A 99 1.53 1.35 3.11
N TYR A 100 1.54 0.25 2.39
CA TYR A 100 2.30 -0.95 2.72
C TYR A 100 3.11 -1.42 1.53
N LEU A 101 4.23 -2.07 1.81
CA LEU A 101 4.95 -2.88 0.84
C LEU A 101 4.65 -4.37 1.11
N LEU A 102 4.12 -5.07 0.12
CA LEU A 102 4.10 -6.52 0.09
C LEU A 102 5.41 -7.00 -0.50
N ILE A 103 6.18 -7.78 0.25
CA ILE A 103 7.53 -8.19 -0.10
C ILE A 103 7.53 -9.70 -0.29
N LYS A 104 7.97 -10.15 -1.45
CA LYS A 104 8.36 -11.53 -1.71
C LYS A 104 9.87 -11.64 -1.59
N LYS A 105 10.34 -12.21 -0.49
CA LYS A 105 11.73 -12.55 -0.23
C LYS A 105 11.99 -13.94 -0.77
N THR A 106 12.98 -14.10 -1.65
CA THR A 106 13.36 -15.38 -2.23
C THR A 106 14.81 -15.72 -1.88
N GLU A 107 15.01 -16.77 -1.11
CA GLU A 107 16.30 -17.36 -0.84
C GLU A 107 16.71 -18.21 -2.05
N PRO A 108 17.97 -18.09 -2.54
CA PRO A 108 18.45 -18.91 -3.65
C PRO A 108 18.48 -20.39 -3.28
N ALA A 109 18.52 -21.23 -4.31
CA ALA A 109 18.80 -22.65 -4.14
C ALA A 109 20.15 -22.86 -3.44
N ASP A 110 20.21 -23.83 -2.52
CA ASP A 110 21.42 -24.19 -1.80
C ASP A 110 21.62 -25.74 -1.91
N GLY A 111 22.54 -26.15 -2.76
CA GLY A 111 22.77 -27.53 -3.07
C GLY A 111 21.53 -28.24 -3.64
N LEU A 112 21.00 -29.23 -2.92
CA LEU A 112 19.78 -29.98 -3.30
C LEU A 112 18.47 -29.27 -2.87
N ARG A 113 18.55 -28.15 -2.17
CA ARG A 113 17.35 -27.40 -1.72
C ARG A 113 16.87 -26.46 -2.80
N LEU A 114 15.58 -26.53 -3.11
CA LEU A 114 14.91 -25.59 -4.00
C LEU A 114 14.87 -24.16 -3.41
N PRO A 115 14.76 -23.12 -4.25
CA PRO A 115 14.56 -21.76 -3.78
C PRO A 115 13.35 -21.68 -2.85
N LYS A 116 13.49 -20.96 -1.74
CA LYS A 116 12.41 -20.78 -0.77
C LYS A 116 11.93 -19.33 -0.80
N SER A 117 10.64 -19.14 -1.05
CA SER A 117 10.01 -17.82 -0.97
C SER A 117 9.21 -17.67 0.30
N SER A 118 9.28 -16.49 0.89
CA SER A 118 8.44 -16.06 2.03
C SER A 118 7.87 -14.67 1.75
N LEU A 119 6.70 -14.40 2.30
CA LEU A 119 6.01 -13.12 2.16
C LEU A 119 6.09 -12.35 3.48
N ALA A 120 6.36 -11.06 3.38
CA ALA A 120 6.33 -10.12 4.48
C ALA A 120 5.61 -8.83 4.08
N ILE A 121 5.14 -8.08 5.06
CA ILE A 121 4.54 -6.77 4.87
C ILE A 121 5.32 -5.76 5.69
N ILE A 122 5.63 -4.60 5.10
CA ILE A 122 6.20 -3.46 5.81
C ILE A 122 5.22 -2.30 5.70
N LYS A 123 4.88 -1.69 6.83
CA LYS A 123 4.16 -0.41 6.85
C LYS A 123 5.13 0.71 6.49
N VAL A 124 4.79 1.50 5.47
CA VAL A 124 5.57 2.69 5.10
C VAL A 124 5.28 3.77 6.13
N PRO A 125 6.33 4.34 6.79
CA PRO A 125 6.16 5.32 7.86
C PRO A 125 5.94 6.75 7.31
N ASP A 126 4.94 6.90 6.44
CA ASP A 126 4.65 8.16 5.72
C ASP A 126 4.10 9.27 6.62
N ARG A 127 3.51 8.93 7.77
CA ARG A 127 3.04 9.92 8.75
C ARG A 127 4.19 10.50 9.57
N GLU A 128 5.17 9.69 9.88
CA GLU A 128 6.32 10.03 10.71
C GLU A 128 7.40 10.80 9.91
N HIS A 129 7.59 10.44 8.64
CA HIS A 129 8.69 10.95 7.80
C HIS A 129 8.25 11.69 6.54
N GLY A 130 6.94 11.83 6.32
CA GLY A 130 6.41 12.42 5.10
C GLY A 130 6.39 11.44 3.92
N ARG A 131 5.85 11.90 2.79
CA ARG A 131 5.68 11.09 1.58
C ARG A 131 6.91 11.09 0.70
N PHE A 132 7.72 12.14 0.76
CA PHE A 132 8.86 12.37 -0.11
C PHE A 132 10.14 12.51 0.69
N VAL A 133 11.23 12.00 0.13
CA VAL A 133 12.59 12.15 0.65
C VAL A 133 13.41 12.89 -0.41
N LYS A 134 14.05 13.99 -0.01
CA LYS A 134 15.01 14.68 -0.86
C LYS A 134 16.34 13.92 -0.81
N VAL A 135 16.92 13.64 -1.97
CA VAL A 135 18.21 12.96 -2.10
C VAL A 135 19.26 13.89 -2.70
N PRO A 136 20.56 13.67 -2.43
CA PRO A 136 21.63 14.51 -2.99
C PRO A 136 21.58 14.61 -4.49
N SER A 137 22.03 15.76 -5.01
CA SER A 137 22.12 16.05 -6.43
C SER A 137 23.35 16.88 -6.73
N SER A 138 24.04 16.54 -7.80
CA SER A 138 25.20 17.28 -8.32
C SER A 138 24.96 17.89 -9.72
N ASP A 139 23.77 17.67 -10.29
CA ASP A 139 23.40 18.07 -11.65
C ASP A 139 22.47 19.30 -11.72
N GLY A 140 22.24 19.97 -10.60
CA GLY A 140 21.38 21.15 -10.51
C GLY A 140 19.89 20.86 -10.37
N PHE A 141 19.49 19.59 -10.29
CA PHE A 141 18.13 19.20 -9.99
C PHE A 141 17.90 19.02 -8.48
N ASP A 142 16.72 19.33 -8.03
CA ASP A 142 16.20 18.86 -6.74
C ASP A 142 15.63 17.45 -6.92
N ASN A 143 16.42 16.45 -6.57
CA ASN A 143 16.00 15.05 -6.67
C ASN A 143 15.17 14.65 -5.46
N ILE A 144 13.99 14.08 -5.70
CA ILE A 144 13.09 13.56 -4.67
C ILE A 144 12.72 12.11 -4.97
N MET A 145 12.40 11.36 -3.93
CA MET A 145 11.92 9.97 -4.02
C MET A 145 10.65 9.80 -3.20
N TYR A 146 9.78 8.89 -3.61
CA TYR A 146 8.75 8.41 -2.70
C TYR A 146 9.37 7.62 -1.53
N LEU A 147 8.81 7.76 -0.35
CA LEU A 147 9.31 7.05 0.83
C LEU A 147 9.20 5.53 0.68
N ASP A 148 8.20 5.01 -0.03
CA ASP A 148 8.10 3.57 -0.30
C ASP A 148 9.20 3.07 -1.24
N ASP A 149 9.67 3.87 -2.21
CA ASP A 149 10.83 3.53 -3.05
C ASP A 149 12.13 3.55 -2.24
N VAL A 150 12.26 4.50 -1.31
CA VAL A 150 13.38 4.49 -0.34
C VAL A 150 13.37 3.23 0.51
N VAL A 151 12.21 2.84 1.06
CA VAL A 151 12.08 1.60 1.83
C VAL A 151 12.38 0.38 0.95
N ARG A 152 11.95 0.38 -0.31
CA ARG A 152 12.21 -0.70 -1.29
C ARG A 152 13.72 -0.84 -1.56
N TYR A 153 14.42 0.28 -1.76
CA TYR A 153 15.88 0.29 -1.88
C TYR A 153 16.56 -0.30 -0.65
N CYS A 154 16.05 -0.01 0.54
CA CYS A 154 16.62 -0.44 1.82
C CYS A 154 16.26 -1.87 2.24
N LEU A 155 15.51 -2.64 1.45
CA LEU A 155 15.14 -4.03 1.79
C LEU A 155 16.34 -4.93 2.15
N PRO A 156 17.50 -4.86 1.46
CA PRO A 156 18.68 -5.64 1.86
C PRO A 156 19.19 -5.28 3.27
N LEU A 157 19.03 -4.03 3.70
CA LEU A 157 19.41 -3.59 5.05
C LEU A 157 18.38 -4.02 6.09
N ILE A 158 17.09 -3.92 5.76
CA ILE A 158 15.99 -4.36 6.63
C ILE A 158 16.08 -5.85 6.92
N PHE A 159 16.46 -6.66 5.93
CA PHE A 159 16.59 -8.11 6.05
C PHE A 159 18.02 -8.60 6.27
N ILE A 160 18.93 -7.74 6.77
CA ILE A 160 20.37 -8.06 6.93
C ILE A 160 20.64 -9.27 7.83
N GLY A 161 19.77 -9.52 8.81
CA GLY A 161 19.86 -10.68 9.71
C GLY A 161 19.39 -12.02 9.11
N PHE A 162 18.94 -11.99 7.87
CA PHE A 162 18.43 -13.19 7.17
C PHE A 162 19.41 -13.66 6.11
N LYS A 163 19.18 -14.87 5.59
CA LYS A 163 19.98 -15.40 4.47
C LYS A 163 19.93 -14.46 3.27
N PRO A 164 21.04 -14.35 2.49
CA PRO A 164 21.04 -13.58 1.24
C PRO A 164 19.84 -13.93 0.37
N SER A 165 19.16 -12.92 -0.14
CA SER A 165 17.87 -13.10 -0.81
C SER A 165 17.68 -12.05 -1.88
N THR A 166 16.85 -12.36 -2.87
CA THR A 166 16.28 -11.37 -3.79
C THR A 166 14.92 -10.92 -3.29
N PHE A 167 14.56 -9.69 -3.63
CA PHE A 167 13.31 -9.08 -3.20
C PHE A 167 12.50 -8.63 -4.40
N GLN A 168 11.21 -8.89 -4.35
CA GLN A 168 10.18 -8.24 -5.17
C GLN A 168 9.26 -7.54 -4.20
N ALA A 169 8.99 -6.26 -4.41
CA ALA A 169 8.15 -5.48 -3.50
C ALA A 169 7.12 -4.67 -4.27
N TYR A 170 5.89 -4.67 -3.79
CA TYR A 170 4.75 -4.01 -4.41
C TYR A 170 4.08 -3.10 -3.38
N SER A 171 3.95 -1.81 -3.72
CA SER A 171 3.21 -0.86 -2.89
C SER A 171 1.73 -1.16 -2.98
N PHE A 172 1.03 -1.17 -1.85
CA PHE A 172 -0.42 -1.28 -1.83
C PHE A 172 -1.03 -0.45 -0.71
N LYS A 173 -2.28 -0.10 -0.92
CA LYS A 173 -3.13 0.59 0.02
C LYS A 173 -4.52 -0.03 -0.01
N PHE A 174 -5.12 -0.21 1.14
CA PHE A 174 -6.50 -0.69 1.20
C PHE A 174 -7.34 0.21 2.10
N THR A 175 -8.64 0.15 1.88
CA THR A 175 -9.65 0.81 2.69
C THR A 175 -10.52 -0.26 3.31
N LYS A 176 -10.73 -0.17 4.62
CA LYS A 176 -11.63 -1.03 5.36
C LYS A 176 -13.05 -0.51 5.31
N ASP A 177 -14.01 -1.41 5.41
CA ASP A 177 -15.41 -1.05 5.56
C ASP A 177 -15.61 -0.21 6.82
N ALA A 178 -16.38 0.87 6.65
CA ALA A 178 -16.74 1.79 7.72
C ALA A 178 -18.19 1.58 8.19
N GLU A 179 -18.87 0.51 7.74
CA GLU A 179 -20.23 0.24 8.17
C GLU A 179 -20.26 0.09 9.70
N MET A 180 -20.82 1.10 10.32
CA MET A 180 -21.30 1.01 11.69
C MET A 180 -22.57 0.14 11.61
N GLU A 181 -22.51 -1.11 12.07
CA GLU A 181 -23.73 -1.79 12.49
C GLU A 181 -24.37 -0.94 13.59
N MET A 182 -25.31 -0.11 13.19
CA MET A 182 -26.24 0.52 14.11
C MET A 182 -27.18 -0.59 14.58
N GLU A 183 -26.72 -1.40 15.53
CA GLU A 183 -27.66 -2.11 16.37
C GLU A 183 -28.57 -1.07 17.01
N ASN A 184 -29.87 -1.23 16.79
CA ASN A 184 -30.95 -0.37 17.29
C ASN A 184 -31.11 -0.42 18.83
N ASP A 185 -30.03 -0.49 19.57
CA ASP A 185 -30.03 -0.36 21.02
C ASP A 185 -30.02 1.12 21.42
N PHE A 186 -31.20 1.64 21.67
CA PHE A 186 -31.44 3.03 22.11
C PHE A 186 -30.98 3.32 23.56
N GLU A 187 -30.36 2.36 24.25
CA GLU A 187 -30.06 2.47 25.68
C GLU A 187 -28.71 3.08 26.06
N TYR A 188 -27.79 3.30 25.12
CA TYR A 188 -26.46 3.85 25.45
C TYR A 188 -26.20 5.17 24.73
N GLY A 189 -25.68 6.18 25.49
CA GLY A 189 -25.40 7.52 25.00
C GLY A 189 -24.43 7.58 23.80
N VAL A 190 -24.35 8.74 23.10
CA VAL A 190 -23.64 8.95 21.83
C VAL A 190 -22.12 8.69 21.95
N LEU A 191 -21.47 9.03 23.06
CA LEU A 191 -20.02 8.89 23.26
C LEU A 191 -19.52 7.45 23.23
N PRO A 192 -20.14 6.47 23.91
CA PRO A 192 -19.74 5.07 23.77
C PRO A 192 -19.95 4.50 22.37
N LYS A 193 -20.96 4.99 21.63
CA LYS A 193 -21.22 4.57 20.24
C LYS A 193 -20.12 5.04 19.28
N VAL A 194 -19.64 6.28 19.45
CA VAL A 194 -18.52 6.80 18.65
C VAL A 194 -17.21 6.02 18.94
N ALA A 195 -16.94 5.73 20.21
CA ALA A 195 -15.78 4.91 20.60
C ALA A 195 -15.87 3.47 20.06
N LYS A 196 -17.05 2.84 20.07
CA LYS A 196 -17.31 1.51 19.50
C LYS A 196 -17.19 1.54 17.96
N GLY A 197 -17.69 2.60 17.30
CA GLY A 197 -17.55 2.80 15.86
C GLY A 197 -16.10 2.98 15.40
N VAL A 198 -15.25 3.68 16.18
CA VAL A 198 -13.81 3.80 15.91
C VAL A 198 -13.09 2.47 16.12
N SER A 199 -13.52 1.66 17.10
CA SER A 199 -12.95 0.34 17.35
C SER A 199 -13.38 -0.70 16.30
N SER A 200 -14.60 -0.58 15.73
CA SER A 200 -15.09 -1.47 14.67
C SER A 200 -14.37 -1.22 13.34
N ARG A 201 -13.95 0.01 13.04
CA ARG A 201 -13.09 0.33 11.88
C ARG A 201 -11.77 -0.45 11.89
N ARG A 202 -11.20 -0.75 13.05
CA ARG A 202 -10.00 -1.59 13.14
C ARG A 202 -10.24 -3.04 12.73
N ARG A 203 -11.49 -3.51 12.83
CA ARG A 203 -11.91 -4.88 12.52
C ARG A 203 -12.67 -5.00 11.19
N GLY A 204 -12.92 -3.88 10.49
CA GLY A 204 -13.63 -3.84 9.22
C GLY A 204 -12.94 -4.69 8.14
N GLU A 205 -13.73 -5.29 7.25
CA GLU A 205 -13.23 -6.06 6.13
C GLU A 205 -12.61 -5.12 5.08
N PRO A 206 -11.53 -5.51 4.40
CA PRO A 206 -10.98 -4.73 3.28
C PRO A 206 -11.98 -4.68 2.13
N VAL A 207 -12.39 -3.48 1.72
CA VAL A 207 -13.37 -3.28 0.64
C VAL A 207 -12.73 -2.70 -0.63
N ARG A 208 -11.54 -2.10 -0.53
CA ARG A 208 -10.81 -1.55 -1.67
C ARG A 208 -9.32 -1.79 -1.51
N LEU A 209 -8.70 -2.31 -2.55
CA LEU A 209 -7.26 -2.48 -2.72
C LEU A 209 -6.79 -1.61 -3.89
N ILE A 210 -5.73 -0.83 -3.67
CA ILE A 210 -5.01 -0.05 -4.68
C ILE A 210 -3.58 -0.57 -4.68
N TYR A 211 -3.03 -0.91 -5.86
CA TYR A 211 -1.69 -1.45 -6.08
C TYR A 211 -1.10 -0.91 -7.38
#